data_d6e049284e058ba96f283a89bc56649a
#
_entry.id   d6e049284e058ba96f283a89bc56649a
#
_cell.length_a   1.000
_cell.length_b   1.000
_cell.length_c   1.000
_cell.angle_alpha   90.00
_cell.angle_beta   90.00
_cell.angle_gamma   90.00
#
_symmetry.space_group_name_H-M   'P 1'
#
loop_
_entity.id
_entity.type
_entity.pdbx_description
1 polymer ?
#
loop_
_entity_poly.entity_id
_entity_poly.type
_entity_poly.pdbx_seq_one_letter_code
_entity_poly.pdbx_strand_id
1 'polypeptide(L)'
;MPAITPRVFNIPASARFLPVLIEALRTGKLVPGFPASNDPLELARVTLYLPTRRACRMAQDAFALALDQAAILPRIVALGDIDEDEIIFAEASGDIAEAALALPPAIGPLERRLLLAQLIVRWAEKIRPDKGAPLIANTPAAALALADNLARLIDDVITREVDWKKLDELVPDQFDKYWQLTLDFLKIARGYWPERLAEIGAIDASRRRDLLIDAEMKRLAGSRDPVIAAGSTGSMPATAKLLATIAQLPHGAVVLPGLDTDLDEASWRKLAGSKDKKDAPAFVHPQFSMQALLARIGIAREAVKPLADPEPHGREMLTSEALRPAATTDQWQTRFKAPDFTVAADKAMAGVTVIESANAEEEALVIAICLREAIETPGKTAALMTPDRALARRVVAALERWNVVVDDSGGDALADTPAGTFARLAAEAALGGL
;
A
#
# COMPACT_ATOMS: atom_id res chain seq x y z
N MET A 1 -11.23 25.53 -22.22
CA MET A 1 -10.82 25.84 -20.85
C MET A 1 -9.30 25.86 -20.82
N PRO A 2 -8.63 26.79 -20.09
CA PRO A 2 -7.19 26.70 -19.92
C PRO A 2 -6.84 25.35 -19.29
N ALA A 3 -5.78 24.71 -19.76
CA ALA A 3 -5.32 23.45 -19.22
C ALA A 3 -4.95 23.65 -17.75
N ILE A 4 -5.57 22.88 -16.85
CA ILE A 4 -5.26 22.93 -15.42
C ILE A 4 -3.86 22.35 -15.25
N THR A 5 -2.95 23.10 -14.66
CA THR A 5 -1.65 22.56 -14.29
C THR A 5 -1.80 21.66 -13.05
N PRO A 6 -1.46 20.38 -13.14
CA PRO A 6 -1.56 19.47 -12.02
C PRO A 6 -0.80 19.98 -10.79
N ARG A 7 -1.41 19.86 -9.61
CA ARG A 7 -0.77 20.27 -8.35
C ARG A 7 -0.26 19.06 -7.61
N VAL A 8 1.06 18.90 -7.67
CA VAL A 8 1.76 17.83 -6.97
C VAL A 8 2.86 18.42 -6.11
N PHE A 9 2.90 17.98 -4.87
CA PHE A 9 3.83 18.43 -3.85
C PHE A 9 4.61 17.25 -3.29
N ASN A 10 5.72 17.51 -2.64
CA ASN A 10 6.52 16.53 -1.92
C ASN A 10 6.78 17.00 -0.47
N ILE A 11 6.68 16.07 0.47
CA ILE A 11 7.22 16.24 1.81
C ILE A 11 8.42 15.29 1.93
N PRO A 12 9.64 15.80 2.20
CA PRO A 12 10.83 14.98 2.36
C PRO A 12 10.66 13.88 3.41
N ALA A 13 11.35 12.76 3.25
CA ALA A 13 11.23 11.62 4.16
C ALA A 13 11.66 11.94 5.61
N SER A 14 12.59 12.87 5.79
CA SER A 14 13.06 13.34 7.10
C SER A 14 12.10 14.32 7.79
N ALA A 15 11.19 14.97 7.05
CA ALA A 15 10.25 15.91 7.63
C ALA A 15 9.04 15.23 8.26
N ARG A 16 8.42 15.86 9.26
CA ARG A 16 7.21 15.35 9.91
C ARG A 16 6.01 15.51 8.99
N PHE A 17 5.59 14.42 8.34
CA PHE A 17 4.62 14.44 7.25
C PHE A 17 3.29 15.12 7.62
N LEU A 18 2.58 14.66 8.66
CA LEU A 18 1.25 15.18 9.00
C LEU A 18 1.29 16.64 9.47
N PRO A 19 2.19 17.08 10.35
CA PRO A 19 2.30 18.50 10.71
C PRO A 19 2.55 19.42 9.50
N VAL A 20 3.46 19.03 8.59
CA VAL A 20 3.74 19.80 7.36
C VAL A 20 2.53 19.85 6.44
N LEU A 21 1.84 18.73 6.26
CA LEU A 21 0.61 18.63 5.47
C LEU A 21 -0.48 19.56 5.99
N ILE A 22 -0.76 19.50 7.30
CA ILE A 22 -1.79 20.31 7.96
C ILE A 22 -1.47 21.79 7.86
N GLU A 23 -0.22 22.17 8.10
CA GLU A 23 0.22 23.55 7.96
C GLU A 23 0.10 24.05 6.52
N ALA A 24 0.50 23.24 5.53
CA ALA A 24 0.36 23.58 4.12
C ALA A 24 -1.12 23.74 3.70
N LEU A 25 -2.03 22.94 4.28
CA LEU A 25 -3.47 23.07 4.06
C LEU A 25 -3.98 24.40 4.67
N ARG A 26 -3.66 24.68 5.92
CA ARG A 26 -4.12 25.88 6.65
C ARG A 26 -3.60 27.18 6.05
N THR A 27 -2.39 27.15 5.50
CA THR A 27 -1.74 28.35 4.91
C THR A 27 -2.05 28.54 3.44
N GLY A 28 -2.91 27.72 2.83
CA GLY A 28 -3.32 27.89 1.43
C GLY A 28 -2.26 27.49 0.40
N LYS A 29 -1.21 26.77 0.80
CA LYS A 29 -0.15 26.32 -0.12
C LYS A 29 -0.61 25.23 -1.08
N LEU A 30 -1.60 24.42 -0.69
CA LEU A 30 -2.05 23.24 -1.47
C LEU A 30 -3.04 23.64 -2.58
N VAL A 31 -4.01 24.48 -2.26
CA VAL A 31 -5.07 24.86 -3.17
C VAL A 31 -5.19 26.39 -3.21
N PRO A 32 -5.02 27.03 -4.37
CA PRO A 32 -5.12 28.49 -4.48
C PRO A 32 -6.49 29.01 -4.01
N GLY A 33 -6.46 30.03 -3.15
CA GLY A 33 -7.67 30.63 -2.61
C GLY A 33 -8.39 29.82 -1.55
N PHE A 34 -7.78 28.77 -1.04
CA PHE A 34 -8.30 27.98 0.06
C PHE A 34 -7.22 27.81 1.16
N PRO A 35 -7.56 28.03 2.47
CA PRO A 35 -8.86 28.52 2.96
C PRO A 35 -9.14 29.96 2.54
N ALA A 36 -10.41 30.27 2.26
CA ALA A 36 -10.82 31.62 1.85
C ALA A 36 -10.92 32.59 3.03
N SER A 37 -11.08 32.04 4.23
CA SER A 37 -11.22 32.77 5.49
C SER A 37 -10.67 31.95 6.66
N ASN A 38 -10.62 32.57 7.86
CA ASN A 38 -10.30 31.86 9.10
C ASN A 38 -11.54 31.20 9.74
N ASP A 39 -12.63 30.99 8.99
CA ASP A 39 -13.82 30.32 9.49
C ASP A 39 -13.50 28.86 9.84
N PRO A 40 -13.78 28.40 11.06
CA PRO A 40 -13.59 27.00 11.47
C PRO A 40 -14.32 25.99 10.57
N LEU A 41 -15.35 26.39 9.84
CA LEU A 41 -16.11 25.54 8.92
C LEU A 41 -15.42 25.34 7.56
N GLU A 42 -14.43 26.15 7.20
CA GLU A 42 -13.71 26.01 5.92
C GLU A 42 -13.07 24.61 5.80
N LEU A 43 -12.50 24.10 6.88
CA LEU A 43 -11.88 22.78 6.88
C LEU A 43 -12.87 21.63 6.62
N ALA A 44 -14.12 21.78 7.02
CA ALA A 44 -15.17 20.80 6.81
C ALA A 44 -15.46 20.53 5.31
N ARG A 45 -15.13 21.47 4.45
CA ARG A 45 -15.29 21.36 2.99
C ARG A 45 -14.22 20.48 2.34
N VAL A 46 -13.09 20.24 3.03
CA VAL A 46 -11.97 19.47 2.49
C VAL A 46 -12.25 17.97 2.55
N THR A 47 -12.00 17.28 1.45
CA THR A 47 -11.83 15.82 1.47
C THR A 47 -10.33 15.49 1.42
N LEU A 48 -9.86 14.76 2.44
CA LEU A 48 -8.45 14.34 2.59
C LEU A 48 -8.35 12.82 2.49
N TYR A 49 -7.73 12.32 1.44
CA TYR A 49 -7.41 10.92 1.26
C TYR A 49 -6.03 10.59 1.83
N LEU A 50 -5.95 9.57 2.69
CA LEU A 50 -4.72 9.06 3.29
C LEU A 50 -4.56 7.56 3.02
N PRO A 51 -3.35 6.99 3.13
CA PRO A 51 -3.10 5.61 2.70
C PRO A 51 -3.87 4.55 3.51
N THR A 52 -4.07 4.75 4.81
CA THR A 52 -4.59 3.74 5.73
C THR A 52 -5.51 4.35 6.79
N ARG A 53 -6.38 3.53 7.39
CA ARG A 53 -7.23 3.94 8.56
C ARG A 53 -6.39 4.44 9.74
N ARG A 54 -5.20 3.86 9.95
CA ARG A 54 -4.27 4.34 10.97
C ARG A 54 -3.80 5.77 10.67
N ALA A 55 -3.39 6.04 9.42
CA ALA A 55 -3.02 7.40 9.00
C ALA A 55 -4.16 8.40 9.17
N CYS A 56 -5.41 7.96 8.91
CA CYS A 56 -6.58 8.81 9.14
C CYS A 56 -6.75 9.18 10.62
N ARG A 57 -6.63 8.22 11.54
CA ARG A 57 -6.68 8.48 12.99
C ARG A 57 -5.56 9.40 13.45
N MET A 58 -4.32 9.12 13.02
CA MET A 58 -3.17 9.98 13.33
C MET A 58 -3.35 11.41 12.79
N ALA A 59 -3.99 11.57 11.63
CA ALA A 59 -4.31 12.88 11.09
C ALA A 59 -5.35 13.62 11.93
N GLN A 60 -6.39 12.92 12.42
CA GLN A 60 -7.37 13.51 13.34
C GLN A 60 -6.71 14.05 14.61
N ASP A 61 -5.84 13.25 15.22
CA ASP A 61 -5.07 13.66 16.40
C ASP A 61 -4.13 14.85 16.08
N ALA A 62 -3.46 14.82 14.92
CA ALA A 62 -2.58 15.90 14.50
C ALA A 62 -3.34 17.20 14.21
N PHE A 63 -4.56 17.13 13.66
CA PHE A 63 -5.44 18.29 13.51
C PHE A 63 -5.87 18.83 14.88
N ALA A 64 -6.26 17.96 15.82
CA ALA A 64 -6.65 18.38 17.17
C ALA A 64 -5.51 19.12 17.89
N LEU A 65 -4.26 18.71 17.68
CA LEU A 65 -3.08 19.39 18.24
C LEU A 65 -2.73 20.70 17.50
N ALA A 66 -3.06 20.83 16.22
CA ALA A 66 -2.72 21.97 15.40
C ALA A 66 -3.77 23.10 15.43
N LEU A 67 -4.97 22.83 15.92
CA LEU A 67 -6.07 23.78 15.97
C LEU A 67 -6.22 24.34 17.37
N ASP A 68 -6.08 25.66 17.50
CA ASP A 68 -6.19 26.38 18.78
C ASP A 68 -7.65 26.60 19.22
N GLN A 69 -8.60 26.24 18.38
CA GLN A 69 -10.03 26.46 18.60
C GLN A 69 -10.86 25.27 18.09
N ALA A 70 -12.12 25.19 18.53
CA ALA A 70 -13.04 24.21 18.01
C ALA A 70 -13.26 24.41 16.50
N ALA A 71 -13.08 23.33 15.71
CA ALA A 71 -13.32 23.31 14.29
C ALA A 71 -13.92 21.97 13.86
N ILE A 72 -14.63 21.96 12.74
CA ILE A 72 -15.04 20.72 12.10
C ILE A 72 -13.88 20.26 11.21
N LEU A 73 -13.41 19.04 11.46
CA LEU A 73 -12.30 18.47 10.72
C LEU A 73 -12.67 18.19 9.25
N PRO A 74 -11.66 18.11 8.35
CA PRO A 74 -11.85 17.58 7.02
C PRO A 74 -12.52 16.20 7.04
N ARG A 75 -13.22 15.85 5.96
CA ARG A 75 -13.58 14.46 5.68
C ARG A 75 -12.31 13.68 5.38
N ILE A 76 -11.87 12.82 6.30
CA ILE A 76 -10.61 12.04 6.16
C ILE A 76 -10.97 10.61 5.78
N VAL A 77 -10.47 10.14 4.62
CA VAL A 77 -10.82 8.86 3.98
C VAL A 77 -9.57 8.04 3.75
N ALA A 78 -9.64 6.74 4.05
CA ALA A 78 -8.54 5.81 3.78
C ALA A 78 -8.60 5.28 2.35
N LEU A 79 -7.55 5.49 1.54
CA LEU A 79 -7.48 5.04 0.15
C LEU A 79 -7.58 3.52 -0.01
N GLY A 80 -7.06 2.76 0.97
CA GLY A 80 -7.08 1.30 0.95
C GLY A 80 -8.43 0.67 1.29
N ASP A 81 -9.31 1.45 1.91
CA ASP A 81 -10.56 1.02 2.50
C ASP A 81 -11.73 1.91 2.04
N ILE A 82 -11.70 2.35 0.77
CA ILE A 82 -12.88 2.97 0.17
C ILE A 82 -13.93 1.86 0.10
N ASP A 83 -14.80 1.83 1.09
CA ASP A 83 -15.90 0.89 1.16
C ASP A 83 -17.23 1.55 0.75
N GLU A 84 -18.26 0.72 0.65
CA GLU A 84 -19.58 1.13 0.22
C GLU A 84 -20.22 2.14 1.17
N ASP A 85 -20.03 1.92 2.47
CA ASP A 85 -20.62 2.79 3.49
C ASP A 85 -19.99 4.19 3.43
N GLU A 86 -18.68 4.31 3.21
CA GLU A 86 -18.03 5.61 3.07
C GLU A 86 -18.51 6.39 1.85
N ILE A 87 -18.80 5.71 0.73
CA ILE A 87 -19.34 6.35 -0.48
C ILE A 87 -20.79 6.74 -0.27
N ILE A 88 -21.59 5.87 0.34
CA ILE A 88 -23.02 6.13 0.62
C ILE A 88 -23.20 7.27 1.64
N PHE A 89 -22.41 7.29 2.71
CA PHE A 89 -22.48 8.35 3.72
C PHE A 89 -21.94 9.69 3.24
N ALA A 90 -21.07 9.70 2.21
CA ALA A 90 -20.54 10.94 1.65
C ALA A 90 -21.58 11.75 0.90
N GLU A 91 -22.63 11.08 0.39
CA GLU A 91 -23.71 11.72 -0.36
C GLU A 91 -25.04 11.11 0.07
N ALA A 92 -25.70 11.77 1.01
CA ALA A 92 -27.07 11.42 1.42
C ALA A 92 -28.12 11.57 0.28
N SER A 93 -27.71 12.03 -0.90
CA SER A 93 -28.58 12.21 -2.06
C SER A 93 -27.78 12.39 -3.36
N GLY A 94 -27.67 11.37 -4.18
CA GLY A 94 -27.13 11.53 -5.53
C GLY A 94 -26.91 10.24 -6.31
N ASP A 95 -26.77 10.37 -7.62
CA ASP A 95 -26.64 9.31 -8.63
C ASP A 95 -25.49 8.30 -8.37
N ILE A 96 -24.55 8.63 -7.49
CA ILE A 96 -23.35 7.82 -7.23
C ILE A 96 -23.55 6.83 -6.08
N ALA A 97 -24.31 7.20 -5.05
CA ALA A 97 -24.75 6.23 -4.04
C ALA A 97 -25.60 5.14 -4.71
N GLU A 98 -26.47 5.53 -5.67
CA GLU A 98 -27.24 4.60 -6.50
C GLU A 98 -26.33 3.72 -7.38
N ALA A 99 -25.29 4.29 -8.00
CA ALA A 99 -24.31 3.53 -8.79
C ALA A 99 -23.47 2.56 -7.94
N ALA A 100 -23.10 2.93 -6.71
CA ALA A 100 -22.38 2.05 -5.80
C ALA A 100 -23.27 0.90 -5.29
N LEU A 101 -24.53 1.19 -5.00
CA LEU A 101 -25.56 0.18 -4.62
C LEU A 101 -25.90 -0.77 -5.77
N ALA A 102 -25.74 -0.33 -7.03
CA ALA A 102 -25.94 -1.16 -8.21
C ALA A 102 -24.81 -2.17 -8.48
N LEU A 103 -23.67 -2.05 -7.77
CA LEU A 103 -22.56 -3.00 -7.93
C LEU A 103 -22.92 -4.34 -7.27
N PRO A 104 -22.58 -5.49 -7.91
CA PRO A 104 -22.75 -6.78 -7.29
C PRO A 104 -21.99 -6.86 -5.95
N PRO A 105 -22.51 -7.59 -4.96
CA PRO A 105 -21.83 -7.74 -3.68
C PRO A 105 -20.50 -8.48 -3.85
N ALA A 106 -19.53 -8.17 -2.98
CA ALA A 106 -18.31 -8.94 -2.90
C ALA A 106 -18.61 -10.33 -2.33
N ILE A 107 -18.02 -11.36 -2.94
CA ILE A 107 -18.09 -12.71 -2.37
C ILE A 107 -17.41 -12.76 -0.99
N GLY A 108 -18.02 -13.46 -0.03
CA GLY A 108 -17.45 -13.65 1.30
C GLY A 108 -16.13 -14.46 1.25
N PRO A 109 -15.14 -14.15 2.10
CA PRO A 109 -13.83 -14.81 2.05
C PRO A 109 -13.89 -16.33 2.21
N LEU A 110 -14.72 -16.82 3.14
CA LEU A 110 -14.90 -18.25 3.36
C LEU A 110 -15.60 -18.93 2.18
N GLU A 111 -16.66 -18.32 1.66
CA GLU A 111 -17.40 -18.82 0.50
C GLU A 111 -16.48 -18.91 -0.72
N ARG A 112 -15.70 -17.85 -0.99
CA ARG A 112 -14.69 -17.80 -2.05
C ARG A 112 -13.72 -18.96 -1.95
N ARG A 113 -13.15 -19.16 -0.75
CA ARG A 113 -12.21 -20.24 -0.46
C ARG A 113 -12.79 -21.61 -0.74
N LEU A 114 -14.01 -21.87 -0.27
CA LEU A 114 -14.69 -23.16 -0.45
C LEU A 114 -15.05 -23.42 -1.92
N LEU A 115 -15.57 -22.44 -2.64
CA LEU A 115 -15.91 -22.55 -4.05
C LEU A 115 -14.67 -22.79 -4.92
N LEU A 116 -13.57 -22.07 -4.67
CA LEU A 116 -12.30 -22.30 -5.37
C LEU A 116 -11.77 -23.71 -5.07
N ALA A 117 -11.82 -24.16 -3.82
CA ALA A 117 -11.42 -25.53 -3.46
C ALA A 117 -12.27 -26.60 -4.19
N GLN A 118 -13.57 -26.39 -4.32
CA GLN A 118 -14.45 -27.28 -5.10
C GLN A 118 -14.06 -27.34 -6.58
N LEU A 119 -13.76 -26.19 -7.20
CA LEU A 119 -13.29 -26.15 -8.59
C LEU A 119 -11.95 -26.89 -8.75
N ILE A 120 -11.04 -26.74 -7.81
CA ILE A 120 -9.74 -27.41 -7.78
C ILE A 120 -9.91 -28.94 -7.66
N VAL A 121 -10.78 -29.42 -6.77
CA VAL A 121 -11.06 -30.85 -6.63
C VAL A 121 -11.61 -31.42 -7.93
N ARG A 122 -12.60 -30.77 -8.55
CA ARG A 122 -13.16 -31.17 -9.84
C ARG A 122 -12.13 -31.21 -10.96
N TRP A 123 -11.23 -30.25 -10.98
CA TRP A 123 -10.11 -30.23 -11.94
C TRP A 123 -9.15 -31.39 -11.67
N ALA A 124 -8.74 -31.61 -10.40
CA ALA A 124 -7.86 -32.70 -10.02
C ALA A 124 -8.40 -34.09 -10.38
N GLU A 125 -9.73 -34.27 -10.29
CA GLU A 125 -10.39 -35.48 -10.73
C GLU A 125 -10.28 -35.73 -12.24
N LYS A 126 -10.34 -34.69 -13.06
CA LYS A 126 -10.22 -34.79 -14.53
C LYS A 126 -8.81 -35.18 -14.99
N ILE A 127 -7.77 -34.81 -14.23
CA ILE A 127 -6.36 -35.14 -14.55
C ILE A 127 -5.90 -36.44 -13.86
N ARG A 128 -6.80 -37.16 -13.22
CA ARG A 128 -6.51 -38.41 -12.50
C ARG A 128 -5.99 -39.49 -13.47
N PRO A 129 -4.87 -40.16 -13.15
CA PRO A 129 -4.47 -41.35 -13.87
C PRO A 129 -5.54 -42.45 -13.77
N ASP A 130 -5.71 -43.27 -14.79
CA ASP A 130 -6.75 -44.34 -14.90
C ASP A 130 -6.81 -45.31 -13.71
N LYS A 131 -5.74 -45.41 -12.93
CA LYS A 131 -5.69 -46.26 -11.72
C LYS A 131 -4.82 -45.58 -10.65
N GLY A 132 -5.40 -44.67 -9.84
CA GLY A 132 -4.63 -44.05 -8.76
C GLY A 132 -5.34 -42.90 -8.05
N ALA A 133 -4.78 -42.46 -6.93
CA ALA A 133 -5.20 -41.23 -6.25
C ALA A 133 -4.86 -40.04 -7.11
N PRO A 134 -5.60 -38.91 -7.00
CA PRO A 134 -5.22 -37.67 -7.63
C PRO A 134 -3.79 -37.28 -7.25
N LEU A 135 -2.98 -36.87 -8.23
CA LEU A 135 -1.58 -36.44 -7.99
C LEU A 135 -1.52 -35.10 -7.24
N ILE A 136 -2.56 -34.29 -7.37
CA ILE A 136 -2.65 -32.93 -6.83
C ILE A 136 -4.00 -32.83 -6.10
N ALA A 137 -4.01 -32.06 -5.00
CA ALA A 137 -5.21 -31.82 -4.17
C ALA A 137 -5.89 -33.12 -3.70
N ASN A 138 -5.11 -34.13 -3.35
CA ASN A 138 -5.57 -35.45 -2.91
C ASN A 138 -6.27 -35.45 -1.54
N THR A 139 -6.28 -34.35 -0.84
CA THR A 139 -6.98 -34.13 0.43
C THR A 139 -7.74 -32.81 0.42
N PRO A 140 -8.82 -32.66 1.21
CA PRO A 140 -9.51 -31.37 1.36
C PRO A 140 -8.59 -30.25 1.84
N ALA A 141 -7.65 -30.53 2.73
CA ALA A 141 -6.68 -29.56 3.22
C ALA A 141 -5.74 -29.06 2.10
N ALA A 142 -5.25 -29.97 1.24
CA ALA A 142 -4.44 -29.60 0.08
C ALA A 142 -5.22 -28.75 -0.94
N ALA A 143 -6.50 -29.09 -1.18
CA ALA A 143 -7.38 -28.29 -2.05
C ALA A 143 -7.61 -26.88 -1.49
N LEU A 144 -7.83 -26.74 -0.18
CA LEU A 144 -7.96 -25.43 0.47
C LEU A 144 -6.69 -24.61 0.40
N ALA A 145 -5.50 -25.21 0.60
CA ALA A 145 -4.22 -24.52 0.49
C ALA A 145 -3.97 -24.02 -0.95
N LEU A 146 -4.31 -24.82 -1.96
CA LEU A 146 -4.26 -24.39 -3.36
C LEU A 146 -5.28 -23.29 -3.68
N ALA A 147 -6.47 -23.35 -3.08
CA ALA A 147 -7.49 -22.32 -3.22
C ALA A 147 -7.01 -20.97 -2.65
N ASP A 148 -6.33 -20.97 -1.51
CA ASP A 148 -5.73 -19.77 -0.93
C ASP A 148 -4.64 -19.17 -1.83
N ASN A 149 -3.82 -20.00 -2.46
CA ASN A 149 -2.80 -19.55 -3.42
C ASN A 149 -3.43 -18.99 -4.69
N LEU A 150 -4.44 -19.69 -5.24
CA LEU A 150 -5.15 -19.26 -6.43
C LEU A 150 -5.91 -17.94 -6.19
N ALA A 151 -6.55 -17.80 -5.04
CA ALA A 151 -7.24 -16.57 -4.64
C ALA A 151 -6.28 -15.38 -4.61
N ARG A 152 -5.09 -15.56 -4.03
CA ARG A 152 -4.04 -14.51 -4.03
C ARG A 152 -3.58 -14.13 -5.44
N LEU A 153 -3.37 -15.14 -6.30
CA LEU A 153 -3.00 -14.88 -7.70
C LEU A 153 -4.10 -14.12 -8.45
N ILE A 154 -5.38 -14.48 -8.25
CA ILE A 154 -6.51 -13.76 -8.85
C ILE A 154 -6.52 -12.30 -8.37
N ASP A 155 -6.35 -12.07 -7.07
CA ASP A 155 -6.29 -10.72 -6.51
C ASP A 155 -5.10 -9.91 -7.06
N ASP A 156 -3.93 -10.51 -7.18
CA ASP A 156 -2.75 -9.88 -7.77
C ASP A 156 -2.97 -9.49 -9.24
N VAL A 157 -3.57 -10.38 -10.04
CA VAL A 157 -3.87 -10.12 -11.45
C VAL A 157 -4.89 -8.98 -11.60
N ILE A 158 -5.98 -9.01 -10.81
CA ILE A 158 -7.00 -7.95 -10.81
C ILE A 158 -6.37 -6.63 -10.36
N THR A 159 -5.74 -6.61 -9.19
CA THR A 159 -5.18 -5.40 -8.57
C THR A 159 -4.11 -4.74 -9.43
N ARG A 160 -3.30 -5.53 -10.15
CA ARG A 160 -2.25 -5.03 -11.04
C ARG A 160 -2.73 -4.79 -12.48
N GLU A 161 -4.01 -5.04 -12.76
CA GLU A 161 -4.62 -4.90 -14.10
C GLU A 161 -3.83 -5.68 -15.18
N VAL A 162 -3.38 -6.90 -14.84
CA VAL A 162 -2.63 -7.75 -15.77
C VAL A 162 -3.59 -8.55 -16.64
N ASP A 163 -3.37 -8.54 -17.97
CA ASP A 163 -4.09 -9.42 -18.88
C ASP A 163 -3.60 -10.88 -18.71
N TRP A 164 -4.53 -11.78 -18.41
CA TRP A 164 -4.27 -13.22 -18.30
C TRP A 164 -3.60 -13.80 -19.55
N LYS A 165 -3.82 -13.24 -20.73
CA LYS A 165 -3.22 -13.69 -21.99
C LYS A 165 -1.69 -13.58 -21.98
N LYS A 166 -1.12 -12.64 -21.21
CA LYS A 166 0.34 -12.52 -21.06
C LYS A 166 0.97 -13.73 -20.42
N LEU A 167 0.23 -14.53 -19.65
CA LEU A 167 0.75 -15.77 -19.07
C LEU A 167 0.99 -16.85 -20.14
N ASP A 168 0.19 -16.83 -21.21
CA ASP A 168 0.36 -17.76 -22.33
C ASP A 168 1.65 -17.46 -23.13
N GLU A 169 2.12 -16.20 -23.09
CA GLU A 169 3.31 -15.72 -23.79
C GLU A 169 4.61 -15.97 -23.01
N LEU A 170 4.53 -16.30 -21.70
CA LEU A 170 5.71 -16.41 -20.83
C LEU A 170 6.58 -17.62 -21.11
N VAL A 171 6.02 -18.67 -21.74
CA VAL A 171 6.74 -19.94 -21.94
C VAL A 171 6.68 -20.34 -23.41
N PRO A 172 7.83 -20.56 -24.04
CA PRO A 172 7.90 -21.08 -25.40
C PRO A 172 7.23 -22.45 -25.50
N ASP A 173 6.63 -22.77 -26.67
CA ASP A 173 5.89 -24.00 -27.01
C ASP A 173 6.64 -25.34 -26.76
N GLN A 174 7.91 -25.28 -26.36
CA GLN A 174 8.78 -26.44 -26.15
C GLN A 174 8.84 -26.93 -24.70
N PHE A 175 8.18 -26.26 -23.76
CA PHE A 175 8.22 -26.65 -22.36
C PHE A 175 7.06 -27.58 -21.98
N ASP A 176 7.49 -28.69 -21.51
CA ASP A 176 7.05 -29.90 -20.85
C ASP A 176 5.61 -29.94 -20.28
N LYS A 177 5.14 -31.17 -20.14
CA LYS A 177 3.87 -31.66 -19.55
C LYS A 177 3.45 -30.91 -18.27
N TYR A 178 4.39 -30.48 -17.44
CA TYR A 178 4.12 -29.74 -16.20
C TYR A 178 3.60 -28.32 -16.45
N TRP A 179 4.10 -27.65 -17.49
CA TRP A 179 3.59 -26.31 -17.81
C TRP A 179 2.18 -26.36 -18.39
N GLN A 180 1.89 -27.34 -19.23
CA GLN A 180 0.52 -27.56 -19.72
C GLN A 180 -0.46 -27.81 -18.57
N LEU A 181 -0.05 -28.58 -17.55
CA LEU A 181 -0.83 -28.81 -16.35
C LEU A 181 -1.06 -27.52 -15.57
N THR A 182 -0.06 -26.64 -15.48
CA THR A 182 -0.17 -25.33 -14.84
C THR A 182 -1.13 -24.42 -15.59
N LEU A 183 -1.05 -24.35 -16.91
CA LEU A 183 -1.96 -23.58 -17.74
C LEU A 183 -3.40 -24.11 -17.62
N ASP A 184 -3.59 -25.44 -17.57
CA ASP A 184 -4.89 -26.06 -17.34
C ASP A 184 -5.46 -25.72 -15.96
N PHE A 185 -4.62 -25.68 -14.92
CA PHE A 185 -5.00 -25.22 -13.59
C PHE A 185 -5.43 -23.73 -13.61
N LEU A 186 -4.71 -22.88 -14.32
CA LEU A 186 -5.04 -21.46 -14.43
C LEU A 186 -6.33 -21.19 -15.21
N LYS A 187 -6.85 -22.16 -15.97
CA LYS A 187 -8.20 -22.08 -16.56
C LYS A 187 -9.30 -21.96 -15.50
N ILE A 188 -9.05 -22.45 -14.27
CA ILE A 188 -9.96 -22.24 -13.15
C ILE A 188 -10.16 -20.74 -12.90
N ALA A 189 -9.08 -19.98 -12.80
CA ALA A 189 -9.14 -18.55 -12.55
C ALA A 189 -9.64 -17.72 -13.75
N ARG A 190 -9.31 -18.15 -14.98
CA ARG A 190 -9.60 -17.40 -16.21
C ARG A 190 -11.01 -17.62 -16.77
N GLY A 191 -11.58 -18.81 -16.54
CA GLY A 191 -12.86 -19.22 -17.12
C GLY A 191 -13.88 -19.61 -16.04
N TYR A 192 -13.63 -20.71 -15.36
CA TYR A 192 -14.62 -21.28 -14.44
C TYR A 192 -14.96 -20.38 -13.25
N TRP A 193 -13.97 -19.63 -12.73
CA TRP A 193 -14.20 -18.73 -11.59
C TRP A 193 -15.09 -17.53 -11.95
N PRO A 194 -14.83 -16.76 -13.03
CA PRO A 194 -15.72 -15.70 -13.47
C PRO A 194 -17.15 -16.19 -13.79
N GLU A 195 -17.29 -17.37 -14.42
CA GLU A 195 -18.59 -17.97 -14.67
C GLU A 195 -19.34 -18.26 -13.37
N ARG A 196 -18.62 -18.84 -12.39
CA ARG A 196 -19.20 -19.15 -11.08
C ARG A 196 -19.62 -17.91 -10.32
N LEU A 197 -18.83 -16.84 -10.36
CA LEU A 197 -19.21 -15.56 -9.77
C LEU A 197 -20.46 -14.97 -10.42
N ALA A 198 -20.56 -15.05 -11.74
CA ALA A 198 -21.73 -14.58 -12.48
C ALA A 198 -23.01 -15.36 -12.12
N GLU A 199 -22.91 -16.70 -11.94
CA GLU A 199 -24.02 -17.54 -11.51
C GLU A 199 -24.59 -17.17 -10.14
N ILE A 200 -23.74 -16.79 -9.21
CA ILE A 200 -24.15 -16.40 -7.85
C ILE A 200 -24.42 -14.89 -7.69
N GLY A 201 -24.24 -14.11 -8.76
CA GLY A 201 -24.46 -12.67 -8.75
C GLY A 201 -23.47 -11.90 -7.87
N ALA A 202 -22.24 -12.40 -7.74
CA ALA A 202 -21.19 -11.79 -6.91
C ALA A 202 -19.95 -11.43 -7.73
N ILE A 203 -19.04 -10.65 -7.14
CA ILE A 203 -17.73 -10.31 -7.71
C ILE A 203 -16.63 -10.46 -6.66
N ASP A 204 -15.36 -10.55 -7.11
CA ASP A 204 -14.21 -10.51 -6.20
C ASP A 204 -14.13 -9.18 -5.45
N ALA A 205 -13.75 -9.23 -4.18
CA ALA A 205 -13.59 -8.04 -3.34
C ALA A 205 -12.58 -7.03 -3.93
N SER A 206 -11.48 -7.52 -4.51
CA SER A 206 -10.49 -6.69 -5.22
C SER A 206 -11.11 -5.97 -6.42
N ARG A 207 -11.93 -6.67 -7.21
CA ARG A 207 -12.63 -6.05 -8.35
C ARG A 207 -13.66 -5.02 -7.90
N ARG A 208 -14.41 -5.33 -6.83
CA ARG A 208 -15.41 -4.40 -6.28
C ARG A 208 -14.76 -3.11 -5.80
N ARG A 209 -13.64 -3.22 -5.08
CA ARG A 209 -12.85 -2.05 -4.65
C ARG A 209 -12.44 -1.17 -5.83
N ASP A 210 -11.93 -1.75 -6.91
CA ASP A 210 -11.51 -0.98 -8.08
C ASP A 210 -12.70 -0.25 -8.74
N LEU A 211 -13.89 -0.89 -8.80
CA LEU A 211 -15.11 -0.27 -9.29
C LEU A 211 -15.61 0.87 -8.38
N LEU A 212 -15.46 0.74 -7.05
CA LEU A 212 -15.77 1.81 -6.11
C LEU A 212 -14.82 3.00 -6.28
N ILE A 213 -13.53 2.77 -6.51
CA ILE A 213 -12.57 3.83 -6.83
C ILE A 213 -12.95 4.53 -8.14
N ASP A 214 -13.37 3.78 -9.16
CA ASP A 214 -13.84 4.34 -10.44
C ASP A 214 -15.10 5.21 -10.25
N ALA A 215 -16.04 4.78 -9.39
CA ALA A 215 -17.23 5.57 -9.05
C ALA A 215 -16.83 6.85 -8.31
N GLU A 216 -15.91 6.77 -7.36
CA GLU A 216 -15.39 7.92 -6.63
C GLU A 216 -14.69 8.93 -7.56
N MET A 217 -13.90 8.48 -8.53
CA MET A 217 -13.30 9.38 -9.54
C MET A 217 -14.35 10.15 -10.32
N LYS A 218 -15.47 9.50 -10.70
CA LYS A 218 -16.58 10.17 -11.40
C LYS A 218 -17.24 11.24 -10.52
N ARG A 219 -17.45 10.93 -9.24
CA ARG A 219 -17.99 11.88 -8.25
C ARG A 219 -17.09 13.11 -8.09
N LEU A 220 -15.80 12.88 -7.92
CA LEU A 220 -14.81 13.95 -7.74
C LEU A 220 -14.69 14.88 -8.96
N ALA A 221 -14.93 14.38 -10.16
CA ALA A 221 -14.90 15.20 -11.38
C ALA A 221 -15.88 16.39 -11.35
N GLY A 222 -16.97 16.29 -10.57
CA GLY A 222 -17.93 17.37 -10.34
C GLY A 222 -17.68 18.21 -9.10
N SER A 223 -16.67 17.87 -8.29
CA SER A 223 -16.41 18.56 -7.01
C SER A 223 -15.91 19.99 -7.21
N ARG A 224 -16.47 20.90 -6.40
CA ARG A 224 -16.02 22.30 -6.30
C ARG A 224 -15.22 22.55 -5.02
N ASP A 225 -15.26 21.62 -4.08
CA ASP A 225 -14.55 21.70 -2.81
C ASP A 225 -13.13 21.13 -2.92
N PRO A 226 -12.22 21.52 -2.03
CA PRO A 226 -10.85 21.03 -2.05
C PRO A 226 -10.76 19.52 -1.84
N VAL A 227 -10.00 18.84 -2.70
CA VAL A 227 -9.75 17.40 -2.63
C VAL A 227 -8.24 17.17 -2.59
N ILE A 228 -7.76 16.59 -1.52
CA ILE A 228 -6.34 16.36 -1.29
C ILE A 228 -6.08 14.88 -1.07
N ALA A 229 -5.11 14.34 -1.79
CA ALA A 229 -4.60 13.00 -1.53
C ALA A 229 -3.14 13.10 -1.07
N ALA A 230 -2.83 12.50 0.08
CA ALA A 230 -1.52 12.65 0.69
C ALA A 230 -0.97 11.34 1.23
N GLY A 231 0.36 11.15 1.13
CA GLY A 231 1.08 10.03 1.73
C GLY A 231 1.01 8.72 0.94
N SER A 232 0.38 8.69 -0.23
CA SER A 232 0.35 7.51 -1.09
C SER A 232 1.33 7.63 -2.24
N THR A 233 2.01 6.53 -2.59
CA THR A 233 2.92 6.43 -3.72
C THR A 233 2.23 6.01 -5.03
N GLY A 234 0.94 5.67 -4.98
CA GLY A 234 0.20 5.19 -6.15
C GLY A 234 0.68 3.83 -6.66
N SER A 235 1.13 2.93 -5.77
CA SER A 235 1.64 1.60 -6.15
C SER A 235 0.60 0.69 -6.79
N MET A 236 -0.69 0.90 -6.48
CA MET A 236 -1.80 0.18 -7.10
C MET A 236 -2.38 0.99 -8.26
N PRO A 237 -2.62 0.39 -9.45
CA PRO A 237 -3.12 1.07 -10.63
C PRO A 237 -4.41 1.87 -10.40
N ALA A 238 -5.39 1.32 -9.70
CA ALA A 238 -6.64 2.02 -9.38
C ALA A 238 -6.38 3.26 -8.50
N THR A 239 -5.54 3.13 -7.46
CA THR A 239 -5.12 4.26 -6.63
C THR A 239 -4.35 5.30 -7.44
N ALA A 240 -3.44 4.87 -8.32
CA ALA A 240 -2.68 5.79 -9.18
C ALA A 240 -3.60 6.58 -10.12
N LYS A 241 -4.68 5.97 -10.64
CA LYS A 241 -5.71 6.66 -11.43
C LYS A 241 -6.43 7.72 -10.60
N LEU A 242 -6.85 7.36 -9.38
CA LEU A 242 -7.49 8.31 -8.46
C LEU A 242 -6.59 9.49 -8.14
N LEU A 243 -5.33 9.25 -7.78
CA LEU A 243 -4.35 10.31 -7.52
C LEU A 243 -4.15 11.22 -8.74
N ALA A 244 -4.03 10.63 -9.94
CA ALA A 244 -3.91 11.41 -11.18
C ALA A 244 -5.16 12.25 -11.45
N THR A 245 -6.35 11.71 -11.21
CA THR A 245 -7.61 12.47 -11.30
C THR A 245 -7.61 13.64 -10.32
N ILE A 246 -7.29 13.41 -9.04
CA ILE A 246 -7.24 14.46 -8.02
C ILE A 246 -6.24 15.56 -8.40
N ALA A 247 -5.05 15.20 -8.89
CA ALA A 247 -4.04 16.18 -9.30
C ALA A 247 -4.54 17.14 -10.40
N GLN A 248 -5.48 16.72 -11.22
CA GLN A 248 -6.04 17.47 -12.34
C GLN A 248 -7.33 18.23 -11.98
N LEU A 249 -7.90 18.03 -10.77
CA LEU A 249 -9.09 18.80 -10.37
C LEU A 249 -8.77 20.29 -10.17
N PRO A 250 -9.72 21.22 -10.41
CA PRO A 250 -9.55 22.65 -10.16
C PRO A 250 -9.12 22.98 -8.74
N HIS A 251 -9.59 22.23 -7.76
CA HIS A 251 -9.26 22.38 -6.33
C HIS A 251 -8.64 21.10 -5.76
N GLY A 252 -7.96 20.30 -6.60
CA GLY A 252 -7.27 19.09 -6.18
C GLY A 252 -5.79 19.32 -5.91
N ALA A 253 -5.18 18.51 -5.04
CA ALA A 253 -3.74 18.46 -4.83
C ALA A 253 -3.30 17.05 -4.40
N VAL A 254 -2.09 16.65 -4.82
CA VAL A 254 -1.45 15.40 -4.41
C VAL A 254 -0.17 15.73 -3.65
N VAL A 255 0.03 15.11 -2.49
CA VAL A 255 1.23 15.28 -1.65
C VAL A 255 1.95 13.95 -1.51
N LEU A 256 3.11 13.85 -2.14
CA LEU A 256 3.92 12.64 -2.16
C LEU A 256 4.76 12.51 -0.88
N PRO A 257 4.98 11.27 -0.39
CA PRO A 257 5.81 11.03 0.78
C PRO A 257 7.25 10.67 0.35
N GLY A 258 8.21 11.58 0.47
CA GLY A 258 9.62 11.29 0.25
C GLY A 258 9.97 10.96 -1.19
N LEU A 259 9.52 11.79 -2.14
CA LEU A 259 10.01 11.72 -3.52
C LEU A 259 11.52 11.98 -3.54
N ASP A 260 12.26 11.07 -4.15
CA ASP A 260 13.71 11.20 -4.28
C ASP A 260 14.07 12.31 -5.29
N THR A 261 14.66 13.36 -4.77
CA THR A 261 15.15 14.50 -5.55
C THR A 261 16.67 14.48 -5.74
N ASP A 262 17.38 13.58 -5.05
CA ASP A 262 18.84 13.45 -5.08
C ASP A 262 19.33 12.52 -6.20
N LEU A 263 18.51 11.54 -6.59
CA LEU A 263 18.84 10.61 -7.67
C LEU A 263 19.00 11.37 -9.00
N ASP A 264 20.12 11.16 -9.68
CA ASP A 264 20.35 11.80 -10.97
C ASP A 264 19.32 11.42 -12.02
N GLU A 265 19.12 12.29 -13.01
CA GLU A 265 18.07 12.13 -14.01
C GLU A 265 18.24 10.88 -14.89
N ALA A 266 19.48 10.45 -15.17
CA ALA A 266 19.74 9.24 -15.95
C ALA A 266 19.29 7.99 -15.19
N SER A 267 19.60 7.92 -13.89
CA SER A 267 19.16 6.86 -12.99
C SER A 267 17.65 6.89 -12.77
N TRP A 268 17.06 8.06 -12.60
CA TRP A 268 15.61 8.22 -12.48
C TRP A 268 14.86 7.68 -13.71
N ARG A 269 15.35 7.96 -14.92
CA ARG A 269 14.74 7.43 -16.15
C ARG A 269 14.85 5.91 -16.27
N LYS A 270 15.91 5.31 -15.74
CA LYS A 270 16.07 3.86 -15.72
C LYS A 270 15.04 3.13 -14.90
N LEU A 271 14.41 3.80 -13.92
CA LEU A 271 13.31 3.22 -13.13
C LEU A 271 12.14 2.79 -14.01
N ALA A 272 11.81 3.55 -15.04
CA ALA A 272 10.72 3.24 -15.97
C ALA A 272 11.00 2.06 -16.90
N GLY A 273 12.25 1.64 -17.03
CA GLY A 273 12.69 0.75 -18.10
C GLY A 273 12.74 1.45 -19.46
N SER A 274 13.05 0.69 -20.50
CA SER A 274 13.11 1.24 -21.85
C SER A 274 11.84 0.98 -22.67
N LYS A 275 11.48 1.91 -23.55
CA LYS A 275 10.31 1.78 -24.43
C LYS A 275 10.44 0.61 -25.41
N ASP A 276 11.65 0.26 -25.80
CA ASP A 276 11.97 -0.87 -26.70
C ASP A 276 12.06 -2.21 -25.95
N LYS A 277 11.69 -2.24 -24.65
CA LYS A 277 11.70 -3.42 -23.77
C LYS A 277 13.08 -4.08 -23.59
N LYS A 278 14.18 -3.41 -23.93
CA LYS A 278 15.52 -3.93 -23.67
C LYS A 278 15.88 -3.89 -22.19
N ASP A 279 15.47 -2.82 -21.50
CA ASP A 279 15.63 -2.68 -20.06
C ASP A 279 14.27 -2.86 -19.36
N ALA A 280 14.17 -3.81 -18.44
CA ALA A 280 12.97 -4.00 -17.64
C ALA A 280 12.80 -2.85 -16.65
N PRO A 281 11.55 -2.45 -16.33
CA PRO A 281 11.29 -1.49 -15.27
C PRO A 281 11.80 -2.00 -13.92
N ALA A 282 12.28 -1.09 -13.08
CA ALA A 282 12.80 -1.41 -11.75
C ALA A 282 11.66 -1.53 -10.71
N PHE A 283 10.76 -2.48 -10.89
CA PHE A 283 9.54 -2.67 -10.06
C PHE A 283 9.78 -2.74 -8.56
N VAL A 284 10.93 -3.26 -8.15
CA VAL A 284 11.29 -3.41 -6.72
C VAL A 284 11.91 -2.14 -6.13
N HIS A 285 12.23 -1.15 -6.95
CA HIS A 285 12.81 0.10 -6.47
C HIS A 285 11.76 0.94 -5.73
N PRO A 286 12.05 1.49 -4.53
CA PRO A 286 11.06 2.24 -3.74
C PRO A 286 10.42 3.42 -4.49
N GLN A 287 11.17 4.07 -5.38
CA GLN A 287 10.72 5.23 -6.15
C GLN A 287 9.97 4.87 -7.44
N PHE A 288 9.92 3.58 -7.83
CA PHE A 288 9.28 3.17 -9.08
C PHE A 288 7.82 3.61 -9.17
N SER A 289 7.04 3.39 -8.11
CA SER A 289 5.62 3.74 -8.10
C SER A 289 5.38 5.25 -8.25
N MET A 290 6.18 6.07 -7.58
CA MET A 290 6.08 7.53 -7.70
C MET A 290 6.52 8.01 -9.09
N GLN A 291 7.56 7.43 -9.68
CA GLN A 291 7.97 7.72 -11.05
C GLN A 291 6.83 7.40 -12.04
N ALA A 292 6.20 6.23 -11.91
CA ALA A 292 5.07 5.82 -12.75
C ALA A 292 3.84 6.72 -12.54
N LEU A 293 3.58 7.16 -11.29
CA LEU A 293 2.50 8.11 -10.97
C LEU A 293 2.74 9.47 -11.62
N LEU A 294 3.94 10.03 -11.53
CA LEU A 294 4.28 11.31 -12.17
C LEU A 294 4.13 11.22 -13.70
N ALA A 295 4.57 10.12 -14.31
CA ALA A 295 4.38 9.86 -15.73
C ALA A 295 2.89 9.78 -16.10
N ARG A 296 2.04 9.17 -15.27
CA ARG A 296 0.58 9.11 -15.45
C ARG A 296 -0.07 10.47 -15.34
N ILE A 297 0.34 11.30 -14.38
CA ILE A 297 -0.14 12.67 -14.22
C ILE A 297 0.31 13.55 -15.38
N GLY A 298 1.43 13.22 -16.02
CA GLY A 298 2.00 13.97 -17.15
C GLY A 298 2.89 15.13 -16.70
N ILE A 299 3.57 15.01 -15.55
CA ILE A 299 4.50 16.03 -15.05
C ILE A 299 5.91 15.46 -14.84
N ALA A 300 6.90 16.31 -15.00
CA ALA A 300 8.28 15.99 -14.66
C ALA A 300 8.53 16.08 -13.14
N ARG A 301 9.52 15.34 -12.64
CA ARG A 301 9.91 15.33 -11.24
C ARG A 301 10.22 16.74 -10.69
N GLU A 302 10.88 17.55 -11.49
CA GLU A 302 11.27 18.92 -11.17
C GLU A 302 10.07 19.88 -11.02
N ALA A 303 8.90 19.51 -11.55
CA ALA A 303 7.67 20.28 -11.40
C ALA A 303 6.98 20.04 -10.04
N VAL A 304 7.40 19.03 -9.29
CA VAL A 304 6.89 18.73 -7.96
C VAL A 304 7.46 19.71 -6.95
N LYS A 305 6.59 20.43 -6.24
CA LYS A 305 6.99 21.48 -5.31
C LYS A 305 7.23 20.91 -3.90
N PRO A 306 8.36 21.21 -3.24
CA PRO A 306 8.56 20.82 -1.85
C PRO A 306 7.67 21.65 -0.93
N LEU A 307 7.11 21.02 0.11
CA LEU A 307 6.35 21.70 1.18
C LEU A 307 7.21 21.98 2.41
N ALA A 308 8.33 21.30 2.55
CA ALA A 308 9.33 21.51 3.58
C ALA A 308 10.73 21.22 3.02
N ASP A 309 11.74 21.75 3.68
CA ASP A 309 13.12 21.38 3.41
C ASP A 309 13.48 20.06 4.09
N PRO A 310 14.39 19.24 3.52
CA PRO A 310 14.89 18.06 4.17
C PRO A 310 15.71 18.43 5.42
N GLU A 311 15.73 17.52 6.40
CA GLU A 311 16.56 17.71 7.60
C GLU A 311 18.04 17.76 7.23
N PRO A 312 18.85 18.59 7.94
CA PRO A 312 20.23 18.89 7.54
C PRO A 312 21.20 17.71 7.72
N HIS A 313 20.76 16.55 8.22
CA HIS A 313 21.62 15.37 8.38
C HIS A 313 22.02 14.70 7.05
N GLY A 314 21.30 14.96 5.93
CA GLY A 314 21.69 14.48 4.59
C GLY A 314 21.44 12.99 4.33
N ARG A 315 20.61 12.31 5.15
CA ARG A 315 20.31 10.87 4.99
C ARG A 315 19.53 10.57 3.73
N GLU A 316 18.71 11.50 3.22
CA GLU A 316 18.01 11.31 1.96
C GLU A 316 19.01 11.07 0.82
N MET A 317 20.03 11.91 0.70
CA MET A 317 21.07 11.79 -0.31
C MET A 317 21.82 10.45 -0.19
N LEU A 318 22.20 10.05 1.03
CA LEU A 318 22.89 8.78 1.26
C LEU A 318 21.99 7.59 0.91
N THR A 319 20.72 7.62 1.28
CA THR A 319 19.73 6.58 0.97
C THR A 319 19.46 6.50 -0.53
N SER A 320 19.31 7.64 -1.20
CA SER A 320 19.16 7.72 -2.65
C SER A 320 20.33 7.04 -3.37
N GLU A 321 21.56 7.36 -2.95
CA GLU A 321 22.76 6.76 -3.53
C GLU A 321 22.87 5.25 -3.22
N ALA A 322 22.56 4.84 -1.99
CA ALA A 322 22.59 3.42 -1.59
C ALA A 322 21.55 2.57 -2.35
N LEU A 323 20.41 3.16 -2.71
CA LEU A 323 19.33 2.53 -3.46
C LEU A 323 19.41 2.77 -4.97
N ARG A 324 20.50 3.31 -5.47
CA ARG A 324 20.70 3.56 -6.90
C ARG A 324 20.34 2.34 -7.74
N PRO A 325 19.58 2.48 -8.85
CA PRO A 325 19.21 1.37 -9.72
C PRO A 325 20.42 0.57 -10.18
N ALA A 326 20.31 -0.76 -10.20
CA ALA A 326 21.41 -1.67 -10.55
C ALA A 326 22.08 -1.32 -11.90
N ALA A 327 21.30 -0.81 -12.86
CA ALA A 327 21.81 -0.41 -14.18
C ALA A 327 22.74 0.81 -14.18
N THR A 328 22.89 1.50 -13.02
CA THR A 328 23.70 2.73 -12.90
C THR A 328 24.66 2.70 -11.70
N THR A 329 24.86 1.54 -11.09
CA THR A 329 25.78 1.36 -9.95
C THR A 329 27.26 1.51 -10.31
N ASP A 330 27.62 1.45 -11.59
CA ASP A 330 28.94 1.78 -12.10
C ASP A 330 29.39 3.20 -11.70
N GLN A 331 28.45 4.10 -11.51
CA GLN A 331 28.70 5.48 -11.05
C GLN A 331 29.24 5.54 -9.61
N TRP A 332 29.03 4.52 -8.78
CA TRP A 332 29.57 4.46 -7.42
C TRP A 332 31.09 4.63 -7.36
N GLN A 333 31.82 4.10 -8.36
CA GLN A 333 33.28 4.24 -8.40
C GLN A 333 33.74 5.70 -8.46
N THR A 334 33.00 6.55 -9.14
CA THR A 334 33.27 7.99 -9.22
C THR A 334 32.67 8.74 -8.05
N ARG A 335 31.43 8.40 -7.67
CA ARG A 335 30.69 9.09 -6.63
C ARG A 335 31.34 8.97 -5.25
N PHE A 336 31.76 7.77 -4.86
CA PHE A 336 32.40 7.53 -3.56
C PHE A 336 33.80 8.13 -3.44
N LYS A 337 34.43 8.53 -4.55
CA LYS A 337 35.72 9.23 -4.56
C LYS A 337 35.57 10.76 -4.49
N ALA A 338 34.36 11.28 -4.66
CA ALA A 338 34.10 12.71 -4.63
C ALA A 338 34.18 13.21 -3.17
N PRO A 339 35.03 14.21 -2.86
CA PRO A 339 35.24 14.69 -1.48
C PRO A 339 33.97 15.24 -0.84
N ASP A 340 33.11 15.90 -1.61
CA ASP A 340 31.82 16.41 -1.17
C ASP A 340 30.88 15.28 -0.72
N PHE A 341 30.88 14.15 -1.43
CA PHE A 341 30.09 12.97 -1.06
C PHE A 341 30.59 12.36 0.25
N THR A 342 31.90 12.20 0.41
CA THR A 342 32.48 11.60 1.63
C THR A 342 32.09 12.40 2.88
N VAL A 343 32.24 13.74 2.84
CA VAL A 343 31.85 14.63 3.94
C VAL A 343 30.34 14.54 4.23
N ALA A 344 29.52 14.52 3.20
CA ALA A 344 28.06 14.41 3.35
C ALA A 344 27.64 13.04 3.90
N ALA A 345 28.30 11.95 3.46
CA ALA A 345 28.05 10.60 3.95
C ALA A 345 28.42 10.43 5.42
N ASP A 346 29.60 10.96 5.86
CA ASP A 346 30.00 10.94 7.25
C ASP A 346 28.97 11.65 8.14
N LYS A 347 28.49 12.81 7.71
CA LYS A 347 27.43 13.54 8.40
C LYS A 347 26.12 12.73 8.45
N ALA A 348 25.71 12.10 7.35
CA ALA A 348 24.50 11.31 7.26
C ALA A 348 24.56 10.06 8.15
N MET A 349 25.76 9.48 8.32
CA MET A 349 25.99 8.31 9.18
C MET A 349 26.11 8.67 10.66
N ALA A 350 26.19 9.94 11.02
CA ALA A 350 26.24 10.35 12.41
C ALA A 350 24.99 9.86 13.18
N GLY A 351 25.21 9.15 14.27
CA GLY A 351 24.13 8.54 15.08
C GLY A 351 23.51 7.29 14.47
N VAL A 352 24.08 6.72 13.41
CA VAL A 352 23.73 5.37 12.92
C VAL A 352 24.60 4.34 13.61
N THR A 353 23.98 3.30 14.16
CA THR A 353 24.68 2.21 14.85
C THR A 353 24.26 0.87 14.25
N VAL A 354 25.22 0.00 14.02
CA VAL A 354 24.97 -1.40 13.60
C VAL A 354 25.30 -2.31 14.79
N ILE A 355 24.36 -3.18 15.13
CA ILE A 355 24.52 -4.14 16.21
C ILE A 355 24.36 -5.54 15.64
N GLU A 356 25.39 -6.37 15.79
CA GLU A 356 25.36 -7.77 15.40
C GLU A 356 25.09 -8.62 16.64
N SER A 357 24.04 -9.44 16.60
CA SER A 357 23.63 -10.31 17.70
C SER A 357 23.93 -11.77 17.37
N ALA A 358 24.29 -12.56 18.38
CA ALA A 358 24.65 -13.97 18.20
C ALA A 358 23.45 -14.88 17.85
N ASN A 359 22.25 -14.49 18.25
CA ASN A 359 21.01 -15.23 18.03
C ASN A 359 19.77 -14.33 18.12
N ALA A 360 18.61 -14.88 17.76
CA ALA A 360 17.35 -14.15 17.70
C ALA A 360 16.83 -13.65 19.07
N GLU A 361 17.19 -14.30 20.17
CA GLU A 361 16.81 -13.86 21.52
C GLU A 361 17.63 -12.64 21.94
N GLU A 362 18.93 -12.68 21.68
CA GLU A 362 19.83 -11.56 21.94
C GLU A 362 19.45 -10.35 21.07
N GLU A 363 19.15 -10.56 19.77
CA GLU A 363 18.63 -9.53 18.86
C GLU A 363 17.39 -8.85 19.44
N ALA A 364 16.39 -9.63 19.85
CA ALA A 364 15.16 -9.10 20.42
C ALA A 364 15.41 -8.32 21.72
N LEU A 365 16.31 -8.81 22.58
CA LEU A 365 16.64 -8.14 23.83
C LEU A 365 17.37 -6.81 23.60
N VAL A 366 18.32 -6.76 22.67
CA VAL A 366 19.06 -5.54 22.30
C VAL A 366 18.08 -4.49 21.76
N ILE A 367 17.17 -4.88 20.86
CA ILE A 367 16.14 -3.98 20.34
C ILE A 367 15.26 -3.45 21.48
N ALA A 368 14.81 -4.33 22.38
CA ALA A 368 13.97 -3.93 23.50
C ALA A 368 14.71 -2.96 24.45
N ILE A 369 15.99 -3.14 24.69
CA ILE A 369 16.83 -2.21 25.48
C ILE A 369 16.91 -0.84 24.79
N CYS A 370 17.19 -0.81 23.49
CA CYS A 370 17.23 0.45 22.71
C CYS A 370 15.91 1.20 22.74
N LEU A 371 14.78 0.48 22.60
CA LEU A 371 13.45 1.09 22.67
C LEU A 371 13.16 1.63 24.08
N ARG A 372 13.50 0.88 25.11
CA ARG A 372 13.34 1.32 26.49
C ARG A 372 14.20 2.56 26.82
N GLU A 373 15.47 2.57 26.42
CA GLU A 373 16.34 3.73 26.58
C GLU A 373 15.76 4.99 25.93
N ALA A 374 15.16 4.83 24.76
CA ALA A 374 14.54 5.95 24.07
C ALA A 374 13.36 6.53 24.85
N ILE A 375 12.47 5.71 25.41
CA ILE A 375 11.29 6.20 26.15
C ILE A 375 11.61 6.74 27.54
N GLU A 376 12.79 6.44 28.12
CA GLU A 376 13.25 7.04 29.37
C GLU A 376 13.55 8.55 29.21
N THR A 377 13.72 9.01 27.97
CA THR A 377 13.90 10.44 27.66
C THR A 377 12.56 11.10 27.36
N PRO A 378 12.08 12.06 28.15
CA PRO A 378 10.78 12.71 27.94
C PRO A 378 10.67 13.31 26.53
N GLY A 379 9.55 12.99 25.82
CA GLY A 379 9.26 13.49 24.47
C GLY A 379 10.01 12.75 23.35
N LYS A 380 10.92 11.81 23.66
CA LYS A 380 11.56 10.98 22.64
C LYS A 380 10.67 9.83 22.24
N THR A 381 10.60 9.55 20.95
CA THR A 381 9.86 8.42 20.38
C THR A 381 10.82 7.48 19.66
N ALA A 382 10.49 6.18 19.64
CA ALA A 382 11.25 5.17 18.91
C ALA A 382 10.31 4.18 18.25
N ALA A 383 10.74 3.58 17.14
CA ALA A 383 9.98 2.58 16.42
C ALA A 383 10.88 1.43 15.97
N LEU A 384 10.36 0.21 16.09
CA LEU A 384 10.91 -0.97 15.44
C LEU A 384 10.21 -1.13 14.07
N MET A 385 11.00 -1.22 13.01
CA MET A 385 10.51 -1.58 11.68
C MET A 385 11.05 -2.96 11.30
N THR A 386 10.18 -3.94 11.20
CA THR A 386 10.55 -5.31 10.81
C THR A 386 9.43 -5.99 10.03
N PRO A 387 9.73 -6.74 8.96
CA PRO A 387 8.78 -7.64 8.32
C PRO A 387 8.63 -8.96 9.09
N ASP A 388 9.54 -9.28 10.01
CA ASP A 388 9.53 -10.51 10.79
C ASP A 388 8.62 -10.40 12.02
N ARG A 389 7.44 -11.02 11.92
CA ARG A 389 6.46 -11.07 13.02
C ARG A 389 6.95 -11.88 14.23
N ALA A 390 7.83 -12.84 14.03
CA ALA A 390 8.41 -13.60 15.14
C ALA A 390 9.38 -12.74 15.97
N LEU A 391 10.21 -11.95 15.30
CA LEU A 391 11.06 -10.95 15.96
C LEU A 391 10.21 -9.92 16.72
N ALA A 392 9.17 -9.35 16.08
CA ALA A 392 8.29 -8.39 16.71
C ALA A 392 7.69 -8.94 18.02
N ARG A 393 7.16 -10.17 18.00
CA ARG A 393 6.60 -10.83 19.21
C ARG A 393 7.63 -11.02 20.31
N ARG A 394 8.88 -11.42 19.98
CA ARG A 394 9.96 -11.54 20.96
C ARG A 394 10.31 -10.20 21.60
N VAL A 395 10.37 -9.14 20.81
CA VAL A 395 10.63 -7.78 21.30
C VAL A 395 9.52 -7.31 22.23
N VAL A 396 8.25 -7.53 21.87
CA VAL A 396 7.09 -7.20 22.72
C VAL A 396 7.20 -7.95 24.06
N ALA A 397 7.45 -9.27 24.04
CA ALA A 397 7.60 -10.07 25.24
C ALA A 397 8.78 -9.61 26.12
N ALA A 398 9.87 -9.15 25.52
CA ALA A 398 10.99 -8.56 26.25
C ALA A 398 10.62 -7.22 26.91
N LEU A 399 9.83 -6.39 26.23
CA LEU A 399 9.37 -5.08 26.75
C LEU A 399 8.32 -5.22 27.86
N GLU A 400 7.46 -6.24 27.82
CA GLU A 400 6.48 -6.55 28.87
C GLU A 400 7.14 -6.73 30.25
N ARG A 401 8.38 -7.23 30.29
CA ARG A 401 9.17 -7.38 31.56
C ARG A 401 9.40 -6.02 32.25
N TRP A 402 9.29 -4.93 31.51
CA TRP A 402 9.45 -3.55 32.01
C TRP A 402 8.14 -2.76 31.98
N ASN A 403 7.00 -3.44 31.78
CA ASN A 403 5.68 -2.82 31.66
C ASN A 403 5.61 -1.75 30.53
N VAL A 404 6.38 -1.95 29.47
CA VAL A 404 6.36 -1.06 28.30
C VAL A 404 5.27 -1.52 27.35
N VAL A 405 4.26 -0.69 27.15
CA VAL A 405 3.17 -0.92 26.19
C VAL A 405 3.59 -0.39 24.84
N VAL A 406 3.44 -1.21 23.81
CA VAL A 406 3.76 -0.86 22.43
C VAL A 406 2.51 -0.76 21.57
N ASP A 407 2.56 0.09 20.55
CA ASP A 407 1.54 0.18 19.52
C ASP A 407 2.03 -0.59 18.27
N ASP A 408 1.51 -1.80 18.07
CA ASP A 408 1.87 -2.67 16.94
C ASP A 408 0.91 -2.46 15.76
N SER A 409 1.42 -1.95 14.64
CA SER A 409 0.64 -1.72 13.44
C SER A 409 0.18 -3.00 12.73
N GLY A 410 0.86 -4.13 12.95
CA GLY A 410 0.53 -5.43 12.34
C GLY A 410 -0.62 -6.15 13.05
N GLY A 411 -0.84 -5.84 14.33
CA GLY A 411 -1.81 -6.53 15.18
C GLY A 411 -1.53 -8.03 15.32
N ASP A 412 -2.42 -8.72 16.00
CA ASP A 412 -2.40 -10.18 16.12
C ASP A 412 -3.51 -10.81 15.28
N ALA A 413 -3.22 -11.98 14.68
CA ALA A 413 -4.26 -12.76 14.04
C ALA A 413 -5.31 -13.16 15.08
N LEU A 414 -6.60 -13.01 14.76
CA LEU A 414 -7.69 -13.35 15.69
C LEU A 414 -7.54 -14.78 16.24
N ALA A 415 -7.10 -15.71 15.42
CA ALA A 415 -6.88 -17.12 15.81
C ALA A 415 -5.81 -17.28 16.92
N ASP A 416 -4.86 -16.36 17.02
CA ASP A 416 -3.76 -16.38 17.99
C ASP A 416 -4.14 -15.65 19.29
N THR A 417 -5.27 -14.92 19.31
CA THR A 417 -5.75 -14.24 20.52
C THR A 417 -6.44 -15.23 21.47
N PRO A 418 -6.55 -14.91 22.78
CA PRO A 418 -7.29 -15.73 23.72
C PRO A 418 -8.74 -16.00 23.28
N ALA A 419 -9.42 -15.01 22.72
CA ALA A 419 -10.80 -15.15 22.23
C ALA A 419 -10.87 -16.08 21.00
N GLY A 420 -9.96 -15.96 20.06
CA GLY A 420 -9.87 -16.82 18.88
C GLY A 420 -9.48 -18.25 19.24
N THR A 421 -8.55 -18.43 20.17
CA THR A 421 -8.17 -19.74 20.70
C THR A 421 -9.36 -20.40 21.40
N PHE A 422 -10.10 -19.69 22.25
CA PHE A 422 -11.31 -20.20 22.87
C PHE A 422 -12.35 -20.62 21.83
N ALA A 423 -12.63 -19.78 20.84
CA ALA A 423 -13.62 -20.09 19.79
C ALA A 423 -13.22 -21.35 19.00
N ARG A 424 -11.93 -21.50 18.66
CA ARG A 424 -11.40 -22.69 17.96
C ARG A 424 -11.55 -23.95 18.81
N LEU A 425 -11.13 -23.91 20.08
CA LEU A 425 -11.25 -25.05 20.98
C LEU A 425 -12.71 -25.43 21.26
N ALA A 426 -13.61 -24.45 21.41
CA ALA A 426 -15.04 -24.69 21.54
C ALA A 426 -15.64 -25.33 20.30
N ALA A 427 -15.23 -24.90 19.09
CA ALA A 427 -15.67 -25.53 17.84
C ALA A 427 -15.13 -26.97 17.70
N GLU A 428 -13.86 -27.22 18.04
CA GLU A 428 -13.27 -28.57 18.04
C GLU A 428 -14.03 -29.52 19.00
N ALA A 429 -14.33 -29.07 20.22
CA ALA A 429 -15.11 -29.83 21.18
C ALA A 429 -16.53 -30.11 20.69
N ALA A 430 -17.21 -29.13 20.09
CA ALA A 430 -18.56 -29.26 19.58
C ALA A 430 -18.64 -30.23 18.36
N LEU A 431 -17.59 -30.33 17.56
CA LEU A 431 -17.50 -31.20 16.40
C LEU A 431 -17.07 -32.64 16.76
N GLY A 432 -16.85 -32.94 18.03
CA GLY A 432 -16.59 -34.30 18.50
C GLY A 432 -15.16 -34.79 18.32
N GLY A 433 -14.21 -33.89 18.31
CA GLY A 433 -12.79 -34.16 18.17
C GLY A 433 -12.04 -34.38 19.48
N LEU A 434 -12.72 -34.54 20.63
CA LEU A 434 -12.15 -34.91 21.93
C LEU A 434 -12.60 -36.28 22.36
#